data_00b08aa5dada66774b33abca14548984
#
_entry.id   00b08aa5dada66774b33abca14548984
#
_cell.length_a   1.000
_cell.length_b   1.000
_cell.length_c   1.000
_cell.angle_alpha   90.00
_cell.angle_beta   90.00
_cell.angle_gamma   90.00
#
_symmetry.space_group_name_H-M   'P 1'
#
loop_
_entity.id
_entity.type
_entity.pdbx_description
1 polymer ?
#
loop_
_entity_poly.entity_id
_entity_poly.type
_entity_poly.pdbx_seq_one_letter_code
_entity_poly.pdbx_strand_id
1 'polypeptide(L)'
;VKFCKTLKPQIVVMNGDAFDGATISRHPPIGWENRPSVIEEMEAVQERLGEIEKAAFKARKIWPLGNHDARFETRLATVAPEYARVHGFHLKDHLPLWESCWSCWINDEVVIKHRGPKGGVHAVHNNTMAAGKTMVTNHLHSLKVTPYTDYNDTRFGVDCGTLADPNGPQFLDYSEDNFKNHRSGFVVLTFRSGKLMWPEVVAVVDQETVQFRGELIKV
;
A
#
# COMPACT_ATOMS: atom_id res chain seq x y z
N VAL A 1 -8.62 10.59 4.12
CA VAL A 1 -9.95 10.85 4.71
C VAL A 1 -10.79 11.74 3.80
N LYS A 2 -10.34 12.96 3.42
CA LYS A 2 -11.11 13.90 2.59
C LYS A 2 -11.54 13.30 1.26
N PHE A 3 -10.64 12.64 0.53
CA PHE A 3 -10.95 11.98 -0.74
C PHE A 3 -11.98 10.85 -0.61
N CYS A 4 -11.94 10.09 0.46
CA CYS A 4 -12.96 9.07 0.73
C CYS A 4 -14.35 9.69 0.85
N LYS A 5 -14.46 10.82 1.55
CA LYS A 5 -15.74 11.55 1.69
C LYS A 5 -16.22 12.16 0.39
N THR A 6 -15.29 12.68 -0.43
CA THR A 6 -15.61 13.41 -1.68
C THR A 6 -15.90 12.45 -2.83
N LEU A 7 -15.03 11.47 -3.08
CA LEU A 7 -15.14 10.53 -4.19
C LEU A 7 -16.13 9.39 -3.90
N LYS A 8 -16.39 9.10 -2.61
CA LYS A 8 -17.28 8.01 -2.17
C LYS A 8 -16.98 6.69 -2.88
N PRO A 9 -15.75 6.17 -2.75
CA PRO A 9 -15.33 4.98 -3.47
C PRO A 9 -16.20 3.76 -3.11
N GLN A 10 -16.38 2.86 -4.05
CA GLN A 10 -17.03 1.55 -3.80
C GLN A 10 -16.06 0.59 -3.08
N ILE A 11 -14.76 0.72 -3.35
CA ILE A 11 -13.71 -0.10 -2.76
C ILE A 11 -12.57 0.82 -2.32
N VAL A 12 -12.04 0.58 -1.14
CA VAL A 12 -10.76 1.14 -0.67
C VAL A 12 -9.78 0.00 -0.54
N VAL A 13 -8.61 0.15 -1.17
CA VAL A 13 -7.53 -0.83 -1.09
C VAL A 13 -6.36 -0.21 -0.34
N MET A 14 -6.00 -0.81 0.79
CA MET A 14 -4.76 -0.57 1.49
C MET A 14 -3.74 -1.59 0.98
N ASN A 15 -2.85 -1.16 0.08
CA ASN A 15 -2.03 -2.06 -0.72
C ASN A 15 -0.72 -2.50 -0.01
N GLY A 16 -0.88 -2.98 1.21
CA GLY A 16 0.19 -3.59 2.02
C GLY A 16 1.08 -2.61 2.78
N ASP A 17 1.87 -3.18 3.68
CA ASP A 17 2.80 -2.48 4.56
C ASP A 17 2.12 -1.38 5.41
N ALA A 18 0.91 -1.66 5.90
CA ALA A 18 0.26 -0.81 6.89
C ALA A 18 0.92 -0.94 8.27
N PHE A 19 1.39 -2.14 8.57
CA PHE A 19 2.17 -2.47 9.76
C PHE A 19 3.64 -2.68 9.34
N ASP A 20 4.58 -1.92 9.90
CA ASP A 20 6.01 -2.09 9.58
C ASP A 20 6.62 -3.29 10.30
N GLY A 21 6.34 -3.47 11.58
CA GLY A 21 6.89 -4.56 12.38
C GLY A 21 8.41 -4.49 12.53
N ALA A 22 8.97 -3.30 12.69
CA ALA A 22 10.41 -3.07 12.76
C ALA A 22 11.06 -3.85 13.89
N THR A 23 10.43 -3.90 15.07
CA THR A 23 10.94 -4.60 16.25
C THR A 23 10.88 -6.13 16.15
N ILE A 24 10.06 -6.67 15.27
CA ILE A 24 9.95 -8.11 15.00
C ILE A 24 10.57 -8.51 13.66
N SER A 25 11.26 -7.59 13.01
CA SER A 25 11.99 -7.83 11.77
C SER A 25 13.13 -8.82 11.98
N ARG A 26 13.44 -9.60 10.95
CA ARG A 26 14.64 -10.46 10.91
C ARG A 26 15.92 -9.67 10.67
N HIS A 27 15.81 -8.43 10.23
CA HIS A 27 16.98 -7.57 10.01
C HIS A 27 17.47 -7.02 11.34
N PRO A 28 18.78 -7.07 11.63
CA PRO A 28 19.32 -6.54 12.87
C PRO A 28 19.01 -5.04 12.99
N PRO A 29 18.70 -4.56 14.20
CA PRO A 29 18.51 -3.14 14.42
C PRO A 29 19.85 -2.39 14.31
N ILE A 30 19.79 -1.15 13.85
CA ILE A 30 20.89 -0.19 14.03
C ILE A 30 20.76 0.34 15.47
N GLY A 31 21.83 0.35 16.23
CA GLY A 31 21.77 0.56 17.69
C GLY A 31 21.25 1.92 18.16
N TRP A 32 21.14 2.92 17.27
CA TRP A 32 20.58 4.24 17.58
C TRP A 32 19.15 4.44 17.07
N GLU A 33 18.55 3.44 16.39
CA GLU A 33 17.16 3.54 15.95
C GLU A 33 16.21 3.51 17.15
N ASN A 34 15.28 4.47 17.17
CA ASN A 34 14.13 4.43 18.06
C ASN A 34 12.95 3.78 17.34
N ARG A 35 12.67 2.53 17.65
CA ARG A 35 11.58 1.75 17.03
C ARG A 35 10.39 1.70 17.98
N PRO A 36 9.16 1.95 17.49
CA PRO A 36 7.96 1.76 18.29
C PRO A 36 7.83 0.29 18.67
N SER A 37 7.22 0.02 19.80
CA SER A 37 6.81 -1.33 20.17
C SER A 37 5.69 -1.84 19.25
N VAL A 38 5.50 -3.16 19.20
CA VAL A 38 4.42 -3.77 18.38
C VAL A 38 3.04 -3.20 18.73
N ILE A 39 2.79 -2.94 20.04
CA ILE A 39 1.48 -2.41 20.45
C ILE A 39 1.29 -0.96 20.02
N GLU A 40 2.28 -0.10 20.18
CA GLU A 40 2.22 1.31 19.75
C GLU A 40 1.98 1.42 18.24
N GLU A 41 2.66 0.57 17.48
CA GLU A 41 2.49 0.53 16.02
C GLU A 41 1.09 0.01 15.63
N MET A 42 0.60 -1.04 16.31
CA MET A 42 -0.74 -1.58 16.08
C MET A 42 -1.83 -0.54 16.38
N GLU A 43 -1.71 0.18 17.50
CA GLU A 43 -2.66 1.23 17.88
C GLU A 43 -2.67 2.36 16.84
N ALA A 44 -1.50 2.77 16.34
CA ALA A 44 -1.39 3.78 15.28
C ALA A 44 -2.04 3.31 13.97
N VAL A 45 -1.81 2.04 13.57
CA VAL A 45 -2.44 1.45 12.38
C VAL A 45 -3.96 1.41 12.52
N GLN A 46 -4.46 0.95 13.68
CA GLN A 46 -5.91 0.91 13.95
C GLN A 46 -6.55 2.30 13.94
N GLU A 47 -5.88 3.30 14.51
CA GLU A 47 -6.36 4.69 14.49
C GLU A 47 -6.47 5.21 13.05
N ARG A 48 -5.40 5.09 12.25
CA ARG A 48 -5.36 5.63 10.88
C ARG A 48 -6.30 4.90 9.92
N LEU A 49 -6.36 3.58 9.99
CA LEU A 49 -7.32 2.82 9.20
C LEU A 49 -8.76 3.07 9.67
N GLY A 50 -9.00 3.24 10.97
CA GLY A 50 -10.29 3.62 11.52
C GLY A 50 -10.82 4.97 11.02
N GLU A 51 -9.95 5.95 10.77
CA GLU A 51 -10.32 7.21 10.11
C GLU A 51 -10.83 6.97 8.68
N ILE A 52 -10.16 6.08 7.94
CA ILE A 52 -10.57 5.70 6.57
C ILE A 52 -11.88 4.93 6.60
N GLU A 53 -12.04 4.01 7.54
CA GLU A 53 -13.26 3.21 7.74
C GLU A 53 -14.49 4.11 7.98
N LYS A 54 -14.36 5.11 8.83
CA LYS A 54 -15.41 6.10 9.10
C LYS A 54 -15.71 6.95 7.87
N ALA A 55 -14.68 7.39 7.13
CA ALA A 55 -14.84 8.24 5.96
C ALA A 55 -15.42 7.50 4.74
N ALA A 56 -15.15 6.20 4.62
CA ALA A 56 -15.57 5.31 3.55
C ALA A 56 -16.44 4.15 4.08
N PHE A 57 -17.38 4.43 5.00
CA PHE A 57 -18.13 3.38 5.73
C PHE A 57 -18.90 2.41 4.83
N LYS A 58 -19.35 2.85 3.64
CA LYS A 58 -20.03 2.01 2.65
C LYS A 58 -19.10 1.23 1.72
N ALA A 59 -17.82 1.59 1.69
CA ALA A 59 -16.87 0.95 0.81
C ALA A 59 -16.48 -0.45 1.34
N ARG A 60 -16.30 -1.39 0.43
CA ARG A 60 -15.58 -2.62 0.72
C ARG A 60 -14.10 -2.28 0.95
N LYS A 61 -13.48 -2.87 1.95
CA LYS A 61 -12.10 -2.60 2.35
C LYS A 61 -11.27 -3.85 2.10
N ILE A 62 -10.24 -3.73 1.26
CA ILE A 62 -9.39 -4.85 0.86
C ILE A 62 -7.96 -4.55 1.24
N TRP A 63 -7.27 -5.56 1.73
CA TRP A 63 -5.90 -5.48 2.17
C TRP A 63 -5.01 -6.55 1.52
N PRO A 64 -4.42 -6.26 0.34
CA PRO A 64 -3.33 -7.06 -0.18
C PRO A 64 -2.12 -6.94 0.75
N LEU A 65 -1.73 -8.04 1.36
CA LEU A 65 -0.66 -8.06 2.37
C LEU A 65 0.70 -7.71 1.77
N GLY A 66 1.43 -6.85 2.48
CA GLY A 66 2.79 -6.51 2.18
C GLY A 66 3.81 -7.43 2.85
N ASN A 67 5.07 -7.23 2.52
CA ASN A 67 6.14 -8.03 3.13
C ASN A 67 6.41 -7.62 4.59
N HIS A 68 6.07 -6.40 4.98
CA HIS A 68 6.16 -5.95 6.36
C HIS A 68 5.00 -6.49 7.19
N ASP A 69 3.78 -6.46 6.68
CA ASP A 69 2.62 -7.10 7.33
C ASP A 69 2.90 -8.58 7.63
N ALA A 70 3.55 -9.28 6.69
CA ALA A 70 3.90 -10.68 6.84
C ALA A 70 4.94 -10.96 7.96
N ARG A 71 5.66 -9.94 8.47
CA ARG A 71 6.60 -10.10 9.60
C ARG A 71 5.89 -10.60 10.85
N PHE A 72 4.67 -10.09 11.08
CA PHE A 72 3.86 -10.48 12.23
C PHE A 72 3.57 -11.99 12.24
N GLU A 73 3.04 -12.51 11.13
CA GLU A 73 2.74 -13.94 10.96
C GLU A 73 4.00 -14.80 10.97
N THR A 74 5.08 -14.32 10.35
CA THR A 74 6.35 -15.02 10.33
C THR A 74 6.94 -15.13 11.74
N ARG A 75 6.85 -14.05 12.53
CA ARG A 75 7.33 -14.05 13.91
C ARG A 75 6.53 -15.01 14.79
N LEU A 76 5.20 -14.97 14.70
CA LEU A 76 4.31 -15.90 15.39
C LEU A 76 4.66 -17.35 15.05
N ALA A 77 4.73 -17.69 13.77
CA ALA A 77 5.03 -19.06 13.32
C ALA A 77 6.41 -19.57 13.73
N THR A 78 7.38 -18.65 13.91
CA THR A 78 8.77 -19.02 14.25
C THR A 78 8.99 -19.14 15.77
N VAL A 79 8.36 -18.27 16.56
CA VAL A 79 8.69 -18.12 18.00
C VAL A 79 7.63 -18.75 18.90
N ALA A 80 6.39 -18.77 18.44
CA ALA A 80 5.26 -19.26 19.23
C ALA A 80 4.22 -20.00 18.32
N PRO A 81 4.65 -21.05 17.59
CA PRO A 81 3.78 -21.76 16.63
C PRO A 81 2.55 -22.41 17.30
N GLU A 82 2.61 -22.69 18.59
CA GLU A 82 1.50 -23.24 19.37
C GLU A 82 0.30 -22.29 19.45
N TYR A 83 0.50 -20.97 19.24
CA TYR A 83 -0.57 -19.98 19.22
C TYR A 83 -1.15 -19.71 17.83
N ALA A 84 -0.63 -20.36 16.78
CA ALA A 84 -1.03 -20.10 15.39
C ALA A 84 -2.52 -20.33 15.06
N ARG A 85 -3.28 -20.98 15.96
CA ARG A 85 -4.73 -21.19 15.83
C ARG A 85 -5.57 -20.40 16.83
N VAL A 86 -4.93 -19.56 17.62
CA VAL A 86 -5.62 -18.77 18.66
C VAL A 86 -6.02 -17.44 18.06
N HIS A 87 -7.33 -17.13 18.11
CA HIS A 87 -7.86 -15.85 17.69
C HIS A 87 -7.25 -14.69 18.53
N GLY A 88 -6.95 -13.59 17.90
CA GLY A 88 -6.27 -12.43 18.50
C GLY A 88 -4.75 -12.44 18.35
N PHE A 89 -4.16 -13.57 17.91
CA PHE A 89 -2.72 -13.68 17.66
C PHE A 89 -2.31 -13.41 16.21
N HIS A 90 -3.25 -13.10 15.32
CA HIS A 90 -2.97 -12.80 13.93
C HIS A 90 -3.19 -11.33 13.63
N LEU A 91 -2.32 -10.75 12.79
CA LEU A 91 -2.43 -9.34 12.40
C LEU A 91 -3.83 -8.98 11.88
N LYS A 92 -4.42 -9.84 11.06
CA LYS A 92 -5.79 -9.67 10.52
C LYS A 92 -6.87 -9.59 11.60
N ASP A 93 -6.68 -10.19 12.76
CA ASP A 93 -7.68 -10.19 13.85
C ASP A 93 -7.82 -8.80 14.45
N HIS A 94 -6.80 -7.96 14.33
CA HIS A 94 -6.78 -6.57 14.81
C HIS A 94 -7.38 -5.56 13.82
N LEU A 95 -7.66 -6.00 12.58
CA LEU A 95 -8.22 -5.18 11.50
C LEU A 95 -9.43 -5.87 10.84
N PRO A 96 -10.49 -6.19 11.61
CA PRO A 96 -11.57 -7.08 11.17
C PRO A 96 -12.43 -6.56 10.01
N LEU A 97 -12.39 -5.25 9.73
CA LEU A 97 -13.11 -4.66 8.60
C LEU A 97 -12.34 -4.72 7.27
N TRP A 98 -11.09 -5.19 7.30
CA TRP A 98 -10.23 -5.29 6.12
C TRP A 98 -10.09 -6.74 5.68
N GLU A 99 -10.53 -7.02 4.45
CA GLU A 99 -10.39 -8.34 3.83
C GLU A 99 -8.95 -8.55 3.37
N SER A 100 -8.18 -9.36 4.11
CA SER A 100 -6.78 -9.64 3.77
C SER A 100 -6.67 -10.65 2.63
N CYS A 101 -5.73 -10.41 1.70
CA CYS A 101 -5.41 -11.30 0.58
C CYS A 101 -3.97 -11.10 0.11
N TRP A 102 -3.44 -11.97 -0.74
CA TRP A 102 -2.16 -11.74 -1.42
C TRP A 102 -2.30 -10.95 -2.72
N SER A 103 -3.48 -10.99 -3.32
CA SER A 103 -3.81 -10.20 -4.51
C SER A 103 -5.32 -10.00 -4.60
N CYS A 104 -5.71 -8.84 -5.09
CA CYS A 104 -7.10 -8.51 -5.43
C CYS A 104 -7.21 -8.39 -6.95
N TRP A 105 -8.22 -9.02 -7.52
CA TRP A 105 -8.48 -8.97 -8.96
C TRP A 105 -9.77 -8.20 -9.24
N ILE A 106 -9.73 -7.36 -10.27
CA ILE A 106 -10.88 -6.59 -10.74
C ILE A 106 -11.09 -6.93 -12.22
N ASN A 107 -12.25 -7.52 -12.53
CA ASN A 107 -12.70 -7.87 -13.88
C ASN A 107 -11.67 -8.67 -14.72
N ASP A 108 -10.87 -9.51 -14.09
CA ASP A 108 -9.81 -10.31 -14.72
C ASP A 108 -8.76 -9.50 -15.51
N GLU A 109 -8.84 -8.17 -15.50
CA GLU A 109 -7.95 -7.27 -16.24
C GLU A 109 -6.95 -6.55 -15.36
N VAL A 110 -7.29 -6.32 -14.10
CA VAL A 110 -6.48 -5.57 -13.14
C VAL A 110 -6.15 -6.43 -11.95
N VAL A 111 -4.87 -6.59 -11.68
CA VAL A 111 -4.37 -7.21 -10.45
C VAL A 111 -3.75 -6.15 -9.53
N ILE A 112 -4.21 -6.12 -8.29
CA ILE A 112 -3.66 -5.27 -7.23
C ILE A 112 -2.96 -6.17 -6.23
N LYS A 113 -1.69 -5.93 -5.98
CA LYS A 113 -0.90 -6.62 -4.96
C LYS A 113 0.25 -5.72 -4.51
N HIS A 114 0.73 -5.94 -3.30
CA HIS A 114 1.76 -5.09 -2.72
C HIS A 114 3.01 -5.02 -3.61
N ARG A 115 3.57 -6.16 -4.03
CA ARG A 115 4.77 -6.20 -4.89
C ARG A 115 4.66 -7.21 -6.02
N GLY A 116 5.30 -6.89 -7.14
CA GLY A 116 5.54 -7.81 -8.24
C GLY A 116 6.93 -8.48 -8.16
N PRO A 117 7.23 -9.38 -9.10
CA PRO A 117 8.52 -10.11 -9.14
C PRO A 117 9.72 -9.26 -9.58
N LYS A 118 9.50 -8.09 -10.16
CA LYS A 118 10.56 -7.20 -10.68
C LYS A 118 10.80 -6.03 -9.75
N GLY A 119 12.06 -5.68 -9.53
CA GLY A 119 12.51 -4.53 -8.76
C GLY A 119 13.13 -3.43 -9.63
N GLY A 120 13.63 -2.36 -8.97
CA GLY A 120 14.32 -1.24 -9.59
C GLY A 120 13.42 -0.21 -10.26
N VAL A 121 14.01 0.80 -10.91
CA VAL A 121 13.32 2.00 -11.43
C VAL A 121 12.28 1.68 -12.51
N HIS A 122 12.44 0.59 -13.25
CA HIS A 122 11.53 0.13 -14.30
C HIS A 122 10.56 -0.98 -13.83
N ALA A 123 10.52 -1.29 -12.55
CA ALA A 123 9.74 -2.40 -12.01
C ALA A 123 8.26 -2.33 -12.39
N VAL A 124 7.67 -1.15 -12.34
CA VAL A 124 6.25 -0.93 -12.66
C VAL A 124 5.94 -1.40 -14.08
N HIS A 125 6.72 -0.95 -15.06
CA HIS A 125 6.61 -1.40 -16.45
C HIS A 125 6.88 -2.90 -16.59
N ASN A 126 8.00 -3.37 -16.07
CA ASN A 126 8.43 -4.76 -16.20
C ASN A 126 7.47 -5.76 -15.55
N ASN A 127 6.85 -5.39 -14.44
CA ASN A 127 5.83 -6.20 -13.77
C ASN A 127 4.56 -6.32 -14.62
N THR A 128 4.12 -5.21 -15.24
CA THR A 128 2.96 -5.19 -16.15
C THR A 128 3.20 -6.06 -17.36
N MET A 129 4.39 -5.98 -17.96
CA MET A 129 4.80 -6.84 -19.06
C MET A 129 4.78 -8.32 -18.68
N ALA A 130 5.39 -8.67 -17.55
CA ALA A 130 5.46 -10.04 -17.07
C ALA A 130 4.08 -10.60 -16.69
N ALA A 131 3.19 -9.78 -16.16
CA ALA A 131 1.84 -10.19 -15.78
C ALA A 131 0.90 -10.33 -16.99
N GLY A 132 1.15 -9.62 -18.08
CA GLY A 132 0.23 -9.52 -19.22
C GLY A 132 -1.11 -8.84 -18.86
N LYS A 133 -1.17 -8.12 -17.74
CA LYS A 133 -2.36 -7.46 -17.17
C LYS A 133 -1.98 -6.08 -16.63
N THR A 134 -2.94 -5.20 -16.45
CA THR A 134 -2.73 -4.02 -15.62
C THR A 134 -2.35 -4.46 -14.21
N MET A 135 -1.21 -3.96 -13.74
CA MET A 135 -0.68 -4.35 -12.43
C MET A 135 -0.48 -3.12 -11.54
N VAL A 136 -1.16 -3.13 -10.39
CA VAL A 136 -1.07 -2.09 -9.37
C VAL A 136 -0.24 -2.59 -8.20
N THR A 137 0.84 -1.90 -7.92
CA THR A 137 1.79 -2.22 -6.84
C THR A 137 2.00 -1.03 -5.90
N ASN A 138 2.71 -1.23 -4.80
CA ASN A 138 3.01 -0.18 -3.82
C ASN A 138 4.46 -0.22 -3.29
N HIS A 139 5.06 -1.36 -3.24
CA HIS A 139 6.33 -1.68 -2.57
C HIS A 139 7.51 -0.73 -2.84
N LEU A 140 7.56 -0.08 -3.98
CA LEU A 140 8.68 0.80 -4.37
C LEU A 140 8.41 2.29 -4.10
N HIS A 141 7.22 2.63 -3.60
CA HIS A 141 6.84 3.99 -3.20
C HIS A 141 7.04 5.06 -4.28
N SER A 142 7.06 4.67 -5.57
CA SER A 142 7.50 5.57 -6.64
C SER A 142 6.39 6.46 -7.23
N LEU A 143 5.14 6.26 -6.84
CA LEU A 143 3.93 6.98 -7.28
C LEU A 143 3.95 7.32 -8.77
N LYS A 144 3.56 6.39 -9.60
CA LYS A 144 3.55 6.59 -11.06
C LYS A 144 2.59 5.66 -11.79
N VAL A 145 2.20 6.09 -12.99
CA VAL A 145 1.44 5.32 -13.98
C VAL A 145 2.24 5.23 -15.26
N THR A 146 2.44 4.02 -15.75
CA THR A 146 3.18 3.75 -16.98
C THR A 146 2.28 2.94 -17.93
N PRO A 147 1.79 3.51 -19.03
CA PRO A 147 1.01 2.75 -20.01
C PRO A 147 1.91 1.83 -20.84
N TYR A 148 1.34 0.73 -21.27
CA TYR A 148 1.91 -0.18 -22.26
C TYR A 148 0.82 -0.67 -23.20
N THR A 149 1.04 -0.52 -24.49
CA THR A 149 0.10 -0.94 -25.54
C THR A 149 0.75 -1.97 -26.44
N ASP A 150 0.05 -3.04 -26.72
CA ASP A 150 0.39 -4.04 -27.74
C ASP A 150 -0.83 -4.40 -28.58
N TYR A 151 -0.75 -5.45 -29.39
CA TYR A 151 -1.86 -5.89 -30.24
C TYR A 151 -3.12 -6.37 -29.48
N ASN A 152 -2.99 -6.66 -28.17
CA ASN A 152 -4.13 -7.13 -27.37
C ASN A 152 -4.91 -5.99 -26.76
N ASP A 153 -4.24 -5.04 -26.09
CA ASP A 153 -4.86 -3.85 -25.47
C ASP A 153 -3.82 -2.91 -24.83
N THR A 154 -4.31 -1.81 -24.25
CA THR A 154 -3.53 -0.93 -23.39
C THR A 154 -3.66 -1.37 -21.93
N ARG A 155 -2.53 -1.59 -21.28
CA ARG A 155 -2.40 -1.95 -19.87
C ARG A 155 -1.61 -0.89 -19.12
N PHE A 156 -1.81 -0.82 -17.82
CA PHE A 156 -1.12 0.15 -16.98
C PHE A 156 -0.28 -0.56 -15.91
N GLY A 157 0.97 -0.18 -15.83
CA GLY A 157 1.78 -0.40 -14.64
C GLY A 157 1.55 0.77 -13.69
N VAL A 158 1.20 0.47 -12.43
CA VAL A 158 0.89 1.48 -11.42
C VAL A 158 1.68 1.20 -10.16
N ASP A 159 2.31 2.22 -9.61
CA ASP A 159 2.83 2.24 -8.24
C ASP A 159 2.10 3.33 -7.48
N CYS A 160 1.48 2.95 -6.35
CA CYS A 160 0.60 3.84 -5.60
C CYS A 160 1.35 4.86 -4.73
N GLY A 161 2.69 4.80 -4.67
CA GLY A 161 3.47 5.65 -3.77
C GLY A 161 3.39 5.19 -2.32
N THR A 162 3.49 6.11 -1.38
CA THR A 162 3.35 5.85 0.05
C THR A 162 2.48 6.93 0.71
N LEU A 163 1.88 6.63 1.84
CA LEU A 163 1.25 7.64 2.72
C LEU A 163 2.13 7.99 3.92
N ALA A 164 3.27 7.30 4.09
CA ALA A 164 4.29 7.69 5.05
C ALA A 164 5.09 8.90 4.54
N ASP A 165 5.71 9.64 5.45
CA ASP A 165 6.64 10.70 5.10
C ASP A 165 7.91 10.11 4.48
N PRO A 166 8.24 10.40 3.20
CA PRO A 166 9.45 9.88 2.56
C PRO A 166 10.74 10.33 3.22
N ASN A 167 10.71 11.39 4.01
CA ASN A 167 11.83 11.92 4.77
C ASN A 167 11.76 11.53 6.27
N GLY A 168 10.82 10.70 6.64
CA GLY A 168 10.70 10.21 8.00
C GLY A 168 11.85 9.27 8.40
N PRO A 169 12.11 9.14 9.71
CA PRO A 169 13.23 8.35 10.24
C PRO A 169 13.24 6.91 9.74
N GLN A 170 12.06 6.30 9.53
CA GLN A 170 11.92 4.94 9.02
C GLN A 170 12.52 4.73 7.62
N PHE A 171 12.71 5.81 6.84
CA PHE A 171 13.35 5.74 5.53
C PHE A 171 14.79 6.29 5.54
N LEU A 172 15.10 7.23 6.41
CA LEU A 172 16.44 7.85 6.49
C LEU A 172 17.47 6.83 6.96
N ASP A 173 17.20 6.16 8.07
CA ASP A 173 18.11 5.16 8.65
C ASP A 173 18.36 3.99 7.69
N TYR A 174 17.30 3.50 7.04
CA TYR A 174 17.39 2.42 6.05
C TYR A 174 18.20 2.78 4.82
N SER A 175 18.11 4.02 4.36
CA SER A 175 18.77 4.48 3.14
C SER A 175 20.15 5.04 3.35
N GLU A 176 20.66 5.11 4.59
CA GLU A 176 21.97 5.72 4.91
C GLU A 176 22.13 7.11 4.28
N ASP A 177 21.05 7.91 4.31
CA ASP A 177 20.97 9.24 3.69
C ASP A 177 21.11 9.27 2.14
N ASN A 178 21.07 8.12 1.48
CA ASN A 178 21.01 8.10 0.01
C ASN A 178 19.67 8.62 -0.50
N PHE A 179 19.69 9.25 -1.69
CA PHE A 179 18.47 9.71 -2.34
C PHE A 179 17.52 8.54 -2.68
N LYS A 180 16.23 8.78 -2.51
CA LYS A 180 15.16 7.81 -2.76
C LYS A 180 14.20 8.32 -3.82
N ASN A 181 13.68 7.43 -4.66
CA ASN A 181 12.61 7.74 -5.61
C ASN A 181 11.23 7.54 -4.97
N HIS A 182 11.10 7.88 -3.69
CA HIS A 182 9.85 7.79 -2.95
C HIS A 182 8.99 9.04 -3.16
N ARG A 183 7.69 8.86 -3.30
CA ARG A 183 6.71 9.94 -3.40
C ARG A 183 5.47 9.58 -2.61
N SER A 184 4.99 10.56 -1.84
CA SER A 184 3.74 10.41 -1.09
C SER A 184 2.54 10.66 -1.99
N GLY A 185 1.55 9.81 -1.84
CA GLY A 185 0.30 9.89 -2.58
C GLY A 185 -0.44 8.58 -2.66
N PHE A 186 -1.43 8.54 -3.52
CA PHE A 186 -2.22 7.35 -3.83
C PHE A 186 -2.82 7.45 -5.24
N VAL A 187 -3.47 6.39 -5.69
CA VAL A 187 -4.05 6.32 -7.04
C VAL A 187 -5.54 6.06 -6.96
N VAL A 188 -6.29 6.74 -7.82
CA VAL A 188 -7.72 6.51 -8.03
C VAL A 188 -7.91 5.70 -9.31
N LEU A 189 -8.59 4.56 -9.19
CA LEU A 189 -8.97 3.70 -10.31
C LEU A 189 -10.46 3.84 -10.57
N THR A 190 -10.82 4.31 -11.75
CA THR A 190 -12.21 4.46 -12.18
C THR A 190 -12.53 3.44 -13.27
N PHE A 191 -13.62 2.70 -13.07
CA PHE A 191 -14.11 1.73 -14.06
C PHE A 191 -15.41 2.22 -14.67
N ARG A 192 -15.53 2.13 -16.01
CA ARG A 192 -16.77 2.40 -16.75
C ARG A 192 -17.10 1.20 -17.65
N SER A 193 -18.31 0.68 -17.51
CA SER A 193 -18.75 -0.53 -18.24
C SER A 193 -17.73 -1.69 -18.16
N GLY A 194 -17.17 -1.89 -16.96
CA GLY A 194 -16.17 -2.92 -16.68
C GLY A 194 -14.74 -2.60 -17.11
N LYS A 195 -14.49 -1.54 -17.87
CA LYS A 195 -13.14 -1.15 -18.34
C LYS A 195 -12.50 -0.14 -17.41
N LEU A 196 -11.21 -0.34 -17.12
CA LEU A 196 -10.40 0.62 -16.40
C LEU A 196 -10.17 1.87 -17.26
N MET A 197 -10.54 3.03 -16.72
CA MET A 197 -10.15 4.33 -17.28
C MET A 197 -8.69 4.61 -16.94
N TRP A 198 -8.12 5.67 -17.51
CA TRP A 198 -6.75 6.06 -17.19
C TRP A 198 -6.60 6.28 -15.66
N PRO A 199 -5.65 5.57 -14.98
CA PRO A 199 -5.45 5.74 -13.55
C PRO A 199 -5.05 7.17 -13.20
N GLU A 200 -5.65 7.72 -12.14
CA GLU A 200 -5.44 9.09 -11.72
C GLU A 200 -4.56 9.14 -10.46
N VAL A 201 -3.50 9.92 -10.51
CA VAL A 201 -2.57 10.11 -9.39
C VAL A 201 -3.04 11.25 -8.51
N VAL A 202 -3.05 11.03 -7.20
CA VAL A 202 -3.15 12.07 -6.17
C VAL A 202 -1.77 12.18 -5.52
N ALA A 203 -1.07 13.26 -5.75
CA ALA A 203 0.30 13.48 -5.24
C ALA A 203 0.29 14.44 -4.05
N VAL A 204 0.95 14.05 -2.96
CA VAL A 204 1.17 14.94 -1.81
C VAL A 204 2.21 15.98 -2.20
N VAL A 205 1.90 17.25 -1.98
CA VAL A 205 2.78 18.39 -2.23
C VAL A 205 3.46 18.82 -0.92
N ASP A 206 2.67 18.91 0.14
CA ASP A 206 3.11 19.20 1.51
C ASP A 206 2.14 18.57 2.53
N GLN A 207 2.32 18.87 3.82
CA GLN A 207 1.52 18.27 4.90
C GLN A 207 0.02 18.59 4.83
N GLU A 208 -0.37 19.67 4.15
CA GLU A 208 -1.76 20.13 4.07
C GLU A 208 -2.33 20.13 2.66
N THR A 209 -1.49 19.86 1.64
CA THR A 209 -1.85 20.07 0.23
C THR A 209 -1.53 18.86 -0.63
N VAL A 210 -2.48 18.49 -1.46
CA VAL A 210 -2.28 17.49 -2.51
C VAL A 210 -2.62 18.07 -3.88
N GLN A 211 -1.98 17.55 -4.92
CA GLN A 211 -2.32 17.82 -6.32
C GLN A 211 -3.22 16.72 -6.86
N PHE A 212 -4.33 17.12 -7.47
CA PHE A 212 -5.25 16.20 -8.14
C PHE A 212 -5.97 16.90 -9.29
N ARG A 213 -5.99 16.33 -10.48
CA ARG A 213 -6.63 16.86 -11.69
C ARG A 213 -6.23 18.30 -12.04
N GLY A 214 -4.98 18.66 -11.81
CA GLY A 214 -4.45 20.00 -12.08
C GLY A 214 -4.72 21.04 -11.00
N GLU A 215 -5.39 20.67 -9.92
CA GLU A 215 -5.71 21.55 -8.80
C GLU A 215 -4.89 21.23 -7.55
N LEU A 216 -4.64 22.24 -6.72
CA LEU A 216 -4.09 22.10 -5.39
C LEU A 216 -5.25 22.07 -4.38
N ILE A 217 -5.36 20.98 -3.66
CA ILE A 217 -6.47 20.71 -2.73
C ILE A 217 -5.91 20.62 -1.31
N LYS A 218 -6.41 21.48 -0.41
CA LYS A 218 -6.10 21.34 1.02
C LYS A 218 -6.78 20.10 1.61
N VAL A 219 -6.07 19.34 2.46
CA VAL A 219 -6.54 18.06 3.04
C VAL A 219 -6.56 18.09 4.56
#